data_0a37a23d3229b3e03fb5ad3d5679fc00
#
_entry.id   0a37a23d3229b3e03fb5ad3d5679fc00
#
_cell.length_a   1.000
_cell.length_b   1.000
_cell.length_c   1.000
_cell.angle_alpha   90.00
_cell.angle_beta   90.00
_cell.angle_gamma   90.00
#
_symmetry.space_group_name_H-M   'P 1'
#
loop_
_entity.id
_entity.type
_entity.pdbx_description
1 polymer ?
#
loop_
_entity_poly.entity_id
_entity_poly.type
_entity_poly.pdbx_seq_one_letter_code
_entity_poly.pdbx_strand_id
1 'polypeptide(L)'
;MNNNDLVAKLWKMCDTLRDGGVSYQNYVNELATLLFLKMTEQTGTETDLLPQGMRWNDLKGKIGLDQLQFYRNMLVQLGDDNHAIVRAIFQNVNTTITNAGQLTELVTTMDSLDWYESGDGENIVKTRDDFGDMYEGLLQKNANETKSGAGQYFTPRPLIETMVRLLKPQPREIIQDPAAGTAGFLIEADKYIKSQTNDSDDLD
;
A
#
# COMPACT_ATOMS: atom_id res chain seq x y z
N MET A 1 4.63 12.39 -11.46
CA MET A 1 3.30 11.88 -11.92
C MET A 1 2.27 12.26 -10.87
N ASN A 2 1.13 12.85 -11.26
CA ASN A 2 0.08 13.30 -10.35
C ASN A 2 -0.62 12.07 -9.69
N ASN A 3 -1.11 12.19 -8.44
CA ASN A 3 -1.82 11.11 -7.73
C ASN A 3 -3.01 10.57 -8.53
N ASN A 4 -3.73 11.42 -9.25
CA ASN A 4 -4.86 11.00 -10.10
C ASN A 4 -4.43 10.09 -11.25
N ASP A 5 -3.26 10.33 -11.84
CA ASP A 5 -2.73 9.51 -12.93
C ASP A 5 -2.32 8.12 -12.41
N LEU A 6 -1.79 8.08 -11.19
CA LEU A 6 -1.40 6.85 -10.54
C LEU A 6 -2.61 6.00 -10.15
N VAL A 7 -3.64 6.64 -9.57
CA VAL A 7 -4.93 5.98 -9.28
C VAL A 7 -5.56 5.44 -10.56
N ALA A 8 -5.50 6.18 -11.67
CA ALA A 8 -6.04 5.71 -12.95
C ALA A 8 -5.30 4.47 -13.49
N LYS A 9 -3.97 4.42 -13.35
CA LYS A 9 -3.16 3.26 -13.74
C LYS A 9 -3.42 2.05 -12.84
N LEU A 10 -3.52 2.25 -11.52
CA LEU A 10 -3.91 1.20 -10.59
C LEU A 10 -5.30 0.67 -10.89
N TRP A 11 -6.23 1.56 -11.25
CA TRP A 11 -7.58 1.15 -11.65
C TRP A 11 -7.56 0.28 -12.91
N LYS A 12 -6.72 0.59 -13.87
CA LYS A 12 -6.55 -0.25 -15.06
C LYS A 12 -6.03 -1.65 -14.71
N MET A 13 -5.19 -1.79 -13.68
CA MET A 13 -4.78 -3.10 -13.17
C MET A 13 -5.96 -3.87 -12.55
N CYS A 14 -6.90 -3.17 -11.89
CA CYS A 14 -8.14 -3.78 -11.42
C CYS A 14 -8.96 -4.37 -12.57
N ASP A 15 -9.02 -3.68 -13.73
CA ASP A 15 -9.69 -4.20 -14.91
C ASP A 15 -9.07 -5.52 -15.40
N THR A 16 -7.74 -5.61 -15.43
CA THR A 16 -7.01 -6.84 -15.78
C THR A 16 -7.40 -8.00 -14.85
N LEU A 17 -7.52 -7.77 -13.55
CA LEU A 17 -7.94 -8.79 -12.59
C LEU A 17 -9.41 -9.17 -12.74
N ARG A 18 -10.28 -8.20 -12.95
CA ARG A 18 -11.73 -8.41 -13.17
C ARG A 18 -11.99 -9.25 -14.41
N ASP A 19 -11.29 -8.97 -15.50
CA ASP A 19 -11.40 -9.74 -16.75
C ASP A 19 -10.95 -11.20 -16.56
N GLY A 20 -10.12 -11.46 -15.55
CA GLY A 20 -9.74 -12.81 -15.09
C GLY A 20 -10.76 -13.50 -14.18
N GLY A 21 -11.91 -12.88 -13.91
CA GLY A 21 -12.96 -13.45 -13.06
C GLY A 21 -12.68 -13.29 -11.55
N VAL A 22 -11.71 -12.48 -11.15
CA VAL A 22 -11.40 -12.19 -9.74
C VAL A 22 -12.48 -11.26 -9.18
N SER A 23 -13.02 -11.58 -8.00
CA SER A 23 -14.01 -10.70 -7.33
C SER A 23 -13.37 -9.38 -6.86
N TYR A 24 -14.19 -8.33 -6.75
CA TYR A 24 -13.74 -7.01 -6.33
C TYR A 24 -12.88 -7.02 -5.08
N GLN A 25 -13.37 -7.64 -4.01
CA GLN A 25 -12.67 -7.71 -2.73
C GLN A 25 -11.28 -8.32 -2.90
N ASN A 26 -11.18 -9.35 -3.74
CA ASN A 26 -9.95 -10.08 -3.96
C ASN A 26 -8.92 -9.28 -4.76
N TYR A 27 -9.34 -8.53 -5.80
CA TYR A 27 -8.35 -7.78 -6.57
C TYR A 27 -7.79 -6.57 -5.81
N VAL A 28 -8.57 -5.96 -4.92
CA VAL A 28 -8.04 -4.91 -4.03
C VAL A 28 -6.97 -5.49 -3.11
N ASN A 29 -7.22 -6.67 -2.52
CA ASN A 29 -6.25 -7.35 -1.67
C ASN A 29 -4.98 -7.73 -2.46
N GLU A 30 -5.14 -8.26 -3.68
CA GLU A 30 -4.01 -8.61 -4.55
C GLU A 30 -3.15 -7.37 -4.87
N LEU A 31 -3.79 -6.26 -5.27
CA LEU A 31 -3.07 -5.02 -5.54
C LEU A 31 -2.39 -4.46 -4.29
N ALA A 32 -3.04 -4.49 -3.13
CA ALA A 32 -2.45 -4.03 -1.88
C ALA A 32 -1.21 -4.87 -1.50
N THR A 33 -1.28 -6.17 -1.69
CA THR A 33 -0.17 -7.09 -1.43
C THR A 33 1.02 -6.84 -2.35
N LEU A 34 0.79 -6.74 -3.66
CA LEU A 34 1.83 -6.43 -4.64
C LEU A 34 2.41 -5.02 -4.43
N LEU A 35 1.55 -4.06 -4.10
CA LEU A 35 1.94 -2.69 -3.79
C LEU A 35 2.85 -2.63 -2.56
N PHE A 36 2.51 -3.36 -1.49
CA PHE A 36 3.36 -3.43 -0.30
C PHE A 36 4.76 -3.95 -0.64
N LEU A 37 4.85 -5.05 -1.40
CA LEU A 37 6.13 -5.60 -1.83
C LEU A 37 6.95 -4.61 -2.67
N LYS A 38 6.29 -3.91 -3.61
CA LYS A 38 6.95 -2.87 -4.41
C LYS A 38 7.39 -1.67 -3.58
N MET A 39 6.60 -1.28 -2.61
CA MET A 39 6.94 -0.17 -1.70
C MET A 39 8.17 -0.47 -0.84
N THR A 40 8.29 -1.68 -0.30
CA THR A 40 9.48 -2.04 0.50
C THR A 40 10.76 -1.96 -0.33
N GLU A 41 10.71 -2.31 -1.62
CA GLU A 41 11.83 -2.14 -2.55
C GLU A 41 12.14 -0.67 -2.77
N GLN A 42 11.14 0.14 -3.05
CA GLN A 42 11.31 1.57 -3.37
C GLN A 42 11.80 2.40 -2.17
N THR A 43 11.37 2.05 -0.97
CA THR A 43 11.79 2.72 0.27
C THR A 43 13.13 2.21 0.82
N GLY A 44 13.70 1.17 0.20
CA GLY A 44 14.93 0.52 0.67
C GLY A 44 14.76 -0.29 1.96
N THR A 45 13.52 -0.47 2.44
CA THR A 45 13.22 -1.20 3.69
C THR A 45 13.08 -2.71 3.49
N GLU A 46 13.15 -3.20 2.25
CA GLU A 46 12.97 -4.63 1.97
C GLU A 46 14.02 -5.52 2.63
N THR A 47 15.24 -4.99 2.85
CA THR A 47 16.33 -5.76 3.51
C THR A 47 16.07 -5.99 4.98
N ASP A 48 15.35 -5.09 5.62
CA ASP A 48 15.04 -5.13 7.05
C ASP A 48 13.75 -5.91 7.31
N LEU A 49 12.81 -5.85 6.37
CA LEU A 49 11.48 -6.43 6.52
C LEU A 49 11.36 -7.81 5.87
N LEU A 50 11.94 -8.02 4.68
CA LEU A 50 11.69 -9.20 3.87
C LEU A 50 12.90 -10.14 3.81
N PRO A 51 12.70 -11.46 3.96
CA PRO A 51 13.78 -12.44 3.86
C PRO A 51 14.43 -12.39 2.47
N GLN A 52 15.72 -12.75 2.44
CA GLN A 52 16.45 -12.87 1.19
C GLN A 52 15.79 -13.95 0.32
N GLY A 53 15.61 -13.64 -0.97
CA GLY A 53 14.94 -14.52 -1.92
C GLY A 53 13.42 -14.41 -1.93
N MET A 54 12.83 -13.49 -1.11
CA MET A 54 11.38 -13.23 -1.03
C MET A 54 11.09 -11.74 -1.21
N ARG A 55 11.80 -11.08 -2.11
CA ARG A 55 11.76 -9.64 -2.36
C ARG A 55 11.13 -9.33 -3.71
N TRP A 56 10.84 -8.06 -3.95
CA TRP A 56 10.25 -7.61 -5.22
C TRP A 56 11.07 -8.04 -6.44
N ASN A 57 12.39 -7.88 -6.37
CA ASN A 57 13.28 -8.25 -7.47
C ASN A 57 13.30 -9.76 -7.76
N ASP A 58 13.10 -10.60 -6.74
CA ASP A 58 12.99 -12.05 -6.91
C ASP A 58 11.69 -12.44 -7.61
N LEU A 59 10.59 -11.73 -7.34
CA LEU A 59 9.29 -11.90 -7.98
C LEU A 59 9.32 -11.43 -9.44
N LYS A 60 9.79 -10.20 -9.70
CA LYS A 60 9.82 -9.63 -11.05
C LYS A 60 10.82 -10.30 -11.98
N GLY A 61 11.85 -10.94 -11.42
CA GLY A 61 12.83 -11.70 -12.20
C GLY A 61 12.30 -12.99 -12.82
N LYS A 62 11.04 -13.36 -12.53
CA LYS A 62 10.37 -14.54 -13.08
C LYS A 62 9.24 -14.14 -14.00
N ILE A 63 8.80 -15.07 -14.85
CA ILE A 63 7.69 -14.86 -15.79
C ILE A 63 6.78 -16.09 -15.86
N GLY A 64 5.54 -15.88 -16.25
CA GLY A 64 4.60 -16.94 -16.52
C GLY A 64 4.32 -17.85 -15.33
N LEU A 65 4.28 -19.15 -15.56
CA LEU A 65 3.96 -20.14 -14.52
C LEU A 65 4.97 -20.16 -13.36
N ASP A 66 6.25 -19.95 -13.67
CA ASP A 66 7.30 -19.90 -12.64
C ASP A 66 7.09 -18.71 -11.69
N GLN A 67 6.69 -17.56 -12.23
CA GLN A 67 6.35 -16.38 -11.44
C GLN A 67 5.13 -16.61 -10.56
N LEU A 68 4.08 -17.22 -11.11
CA LEU A 68 2.86 -17.52 -10.36
C LEU A 68 3.12 -18.51 -9.22
N GLN A 69 3.89 -19.56 -9.49
CA GLN A 69 4.24 -20.55 -8.47
C GLN A 69 5.13 -19.93 -7.38
N PHE A 70 6.09 -19.11 -7.80
CA PHE A 70 6.94 -18.37 -6.86
C PHE A 70 6.12 -17.43 -5.98
N TYR A 71 5.21 -16.65 -6.55
CA TYR A 71 4.35 -15.73 -5.81
C TYR A 71 3.50 -16.45 -4.76
N ARG A 72 2.90 -17.58 -5.12
CA ARG A 72 2.15 -18.43 -4.16
C ARG A 72 3.02 -18.88 -3.00
N ASN A 73 4.20 -19.40 -3.29
CA ASN A 73 5.14 -19.84 -2.25
C ASN A 73 5.61 -18.68 -1.38
N MET A 74 5.88 -17.53 -1.98
CA MET A 74 6.30 -16.30 -1.31
C MET A 74 5.25 -15.85 -0.27
N LEU A 75 3.96 -15.80 -0.65
CA LEU A 75 2.89 -15.41 0.26
C LEU A 75 2.80 -16.32 1.48
N VAL A 76 2.92 -17.64 1.27
CA VAL A 76 2.93 -18.62 2.37
C VAL A 76 4.12 -18.41 3.30
N GLN A 77 5.32 -18.24 2.75
CA GLN A 77 6.53 -18.07 3.54
C GLN A 77 6.53 -16.75 4.33
N LEU A 78 6.05 -15.66 3.72
CA LEU A 78 5.91 -14.37 4.42
C LEU A 78 4.84 -14.43 5.52
N GLY A 79 3.79 -15.24 5.34
CA GLY A 79 2.76 -15.48 6.37
C GLY A 79 3.28 -16.24 7.60
N ASP A 80 4.35 -17.02 7.43
CA ASP A 80 5.03 -17.78 8.49
C ASP A 80 6.34 -17.09 8.96
N ASP A 81 6.61 -15.87 8.53
CA ASP A 81 7.84 -15.13 8.83
C ASP A 81 7.99 -14.83 10.33
N ASN A 82 9.24 -14.74 10.79
CA ASN A 82 9.55 -14.40 12.18
C ASN A 82 9.33 -12.91 12.49
N HIS A 83 9.41 -12.04 11.48
CA HIS A 83 9.16 -10.62 11.63
C HIS A 83 7.67 -10.36 11.90
N ALA A 84 7.33 -9.81 13.06
CA ALA A 84 5.95 -9.69 13.53
C ALA A 84 5.05 -8.90 12.58
N ILE A 85 5.56 -7.81 11.97
CA ILE A 85 4.82 -6.97 11.03
C ILE A 85 4.56 -7.73 9.73
N VAL A 86 5.58 -8.39 9.17
CA VAL A 86 5.45 -9.17 7.94
C VAL A 86 4.44 -10.28 8.12
N ARG A 87 4.57 -11.06 9.19
CA ARG A 87 3.61 -12.11 9.52
C ARG A 87 2.19 -11.55 9.68
N ALA A 88 2.01 -10.42 10.37
CA ALA A 88 0.68 -9.82 10.54
C ALA A 88 0.04 -9.39 9.22
N ILE A 89 0.84 -8.91 8.25
CA ILE A 89 0.36 -8.51 6.93
C ILE A 89 0.01 -9.72 6.07
N PHE A 90 0.86 -10.77 6.07
CA PHE A 90 0.76 -11.91 5.16
C PHE A 90 0.06 -13.13 5.74
N GLN A 91 -0.25 -13.15 7.05
CA GLN A 91 -0.93 -14.27 7.68
C GLN A 91 -2.28 -14.55 7.00
N ASN A 92 -2.44 -15.78 6.50
CA ASN A 92 -3.61 -16.23 5.73
C ASN A 92 -3.83 -15.52 4.38
N VAL A 93 -2.85 -14.77 3.87
CA VAL A 93 -2.92 -14.19 2.54
C VAL A 93 -2.67 -15.28 1.49
N ASN A 94 -3.57 -15.41 0.54
CA ASN A 94 -3.45 -16.30 -0.60
C ASN A 94 -3.82 -15.53 -1.87
N THR A 95 -3.13 -15.84 -2.96
CA THR A 95 -3.51 -15.24 -4.26
C THR A 95 -4.72 -15.94 -4.87
N THR A 96 -5.62 -15.16 -5.41
CA THR A 96 -6.75 -15.62 -6.23
C THR A 96 -6.41 -15.58 -7.72
N ILE A 97 -5.24 -15.07 -8.08
CA ILE A 97 -4.77 -15.05 -9.47
C ILE A 97 -4.45 -16.48 -9.92
N THR A 98 -5.14 -16.91 -10.95
CA THR A 98 -4.95 -18.23 -11.57
C THR A 98 -4.24 -18.15 -12.92
N ASN A 99 -4.32 -17.01 -13.58
CA ASN A 99 -3.69 -16.76 -14.87
C ASN A 99 -2.30 -16.16 -14.70
N ALA A 100 -1.28 -16.91 -15.10
CA ALA A 100 0.11 -16.50 -14.98
C ALA A 100 0.44 -15.25 -15.83
N GLY A 101 -0.19 -15.09 -16.99
CA GLY A 101 -0.04 -13.90 -17.84
C GLY A 101 -0.52 -12.62 -17.15
N GLN A 102 -1.64 -12.71 -16.44
CA GLN A 102 -2.18 -11.59 -15.66
C GLN A 102 -1.23 -11.15 -14.54
N LEU A 103 -0.68 -12.10 -13.78
CA LEU A 103 0.31 -11.77 -12.74
C LEU A 103 1.54 -11.08 -13.37
N THR A 104 2.04 -11.60 -14.48
CA THR A 104 3.18 -11.00 -15.18
C THR A 104 2.87 -9.57 -15.64
N GLU A 105 1.68 -9.32 -16.18
CA GLU A 105 1.23 -8.00 -16.58
C GLU A 105 1.15 -7.03 -15.39
N LEU A 106 0.56 -7.48 -14.26
CA LEU A 106 0.46 -6.69 -13.05
C LEU A 106 1.83 -6.32 -12.48
N VAL A 107 2.72 -7.29 -12.33
CA VAL A 107 4.08 -7.08 -11.82
C VAL A 107 4.86 -6.13 -12.74
N THR A 108 4.79 -6.32 -14.06
CA THR A 108 5.46 -5.47 -15.04
C THR A 108 4.93 -4.04 -15.01
N THR A 109 3.60 -3.89 -14.97
CA THR A 109 2.97 -2.58 -14.93
C THR A 109 3.32 -1.85 -13.64
N MET A 110 3.23 -2.55 -12.50
CA MET A 110 3.58 -1.98 -11.19
C MET A 110 5.06 -1.60 -11.10
N ASP A 111 5.96 -2.39 -11.67
CA ASP A 111 7.38 -2.08 -11.72
C ASP A 111 7.70 -0.86 -12.59
N SER A 112 6.90 -0.61 -13.63
CA SER A 112 7.05 0.53 -14.53
C SER A 112 6.53 1.86 -13.96
N LEU A 113 5.88 1.84 -12.79
CA LEU A 113 5.35 3.06 -12.17
C LEU A 113 6.45 3.75 -11.36
N ASP A 114 6.68 5.03 -11.68
CA ASP A 114 7.53 5.90 -10.86
C ASP A 114 6.75 6.32 -9.61
N TRP A 115 7.04 5.66 -8.51
CA TRP A 115 6.44 5.92 -7.20
C TRP A 115 7.05 7.15 -6.51
N TYR A 116 8.22 7.57 -6.97
CA TYR A 116 8.93 8.76 -6.49
C TYR A 116 9.17 9.72 -7.64
N GLU A 117 8.72 10.98 -7.51
CA GLU A 117 9.18 12.05 -8.40
C GLU A 117 10.54 12.52 -7.92
N SER A 118 11.57 12.34 -8.75
CA SER A 118 12.83 13.06 -8.61
C SER A 118 12.58 14.51 -9.01
N GLY A 119 12.28 15.38 -8.06
CA GLY A 119 12.29 16.81 -8.28
C GLY A 119 13.72 17.34 -8.36
N ASP A 120 13.96 18.41 -9.09
CA ASP A 120 15.24 19.08 -9.25
C ASP A 120 15.85 19.50 -7.88
N GLY A 121 16.59 18.60 -7.25
CA GLY A 121 17.41 18.84 -6.07
C GLY A 121 16.74 18.74 -4.71
N GLU A 122 15.42 18.66 -4.60
CA GLU A 122 14.69 18.28 -3.40
C GLU A 122 13.94 16.97 -3.69
N ASN A 123 14.36 15.90 -3.02
CA ASN A 123 13.66 14.62 -3.09
C ASN A 123 12.25 14.80 -2.53
N ILE A 124 11.27 15.00 -3.41
CA ILE A 124 9.87 14.86 -3.04
C ILE A 124 9.61 13.36 -2.89
N VAL A 125 9.98 12.85 -1.72
CA VAL A 125 9.58 11.50 -1.31
C VAL A 125 8.07 11.54 -1.21
N LYS A 126 7.35 10.78 -2.06
CA LYS A 126 5.94 10.53 -1.82
C LYS A 126 5.82 9.95 -0.43
N THR A 127 5.08 10.63 0.41
CA THR A 127 4.97 10.26 1.81
C THR A 127 4.16 8.97 1.93
N ARG A 128 4.30 8.25 3.05
CA ARG A 128 3.46 7.07 3.35
C ARG A 128 1.96 7.34 3.19
N ASP A 129 1.57 8.61 3.30
CA ASP A 129 0.19 9.07 3.17
C ASP A 129 -0.31 9.06 1.72
N ASP A 130 0.56 9.33 0.75
CA ASP A 130 0.19 9.27 -0.68
C ASP A 130 -0.30 7.87 -1.09
N PHE A 131 0.18 6.82 -0.43
CA PHE A 131 -0.29 5.45 -0.65
C PHE A 131 -1.66 5.20 -0.02
N GLY A 132 -1.92 5.78 1.16
CA GLY A 132 -3.26 5.78 1.76
C GLY A 132 -4.27 6.45 0.84
N ASP A 133 -3.93 7.62 0.32
CA ASP A 133 -4.77 8.39 -0.61
C ASP A 133 -5.03 7.63 -1.91
N MET A 134 -4.03 6.94 -2.45
CA MET A 134 -4.20 6.10 -3.65
C MET A 134 -5.13 4.91 -3.38
N TYR A 135 -4.94 4.22 -2.25
CA TYR A 135 -5.79 3.11 -1.87
C TYR A 135 -7.23 3.57 -1.63
N GLU A 136 -7.43 4.68 -0.93
CA GLU A 136 -8.73 5.32 -0.75
C GLU A 136 -9.36 5.72 -2.09
N GLY A 137 -8.57 6.28 -3.01
CA GLY A 137 -9.02 6.63 -4.36
C GLY A 137 -9.51 5.41 -5.16
N LEU A 138 -8.82 4.26 -5.03
CA LEU A 138 -9.26 3.00 -5.62
C LEU A 138 -10.59 2.53 -5.05
N LEU A 139 -10.73 2.56 -3.72
CA LEU A 139 -11.96 2.16 -3.03
C LEU A 139 -13.13 3.08 -3.39
N GLN A 140 -12.90 4.39 -3.43
CA GLN A 140 -13.92 5.37 -3.79
C GLN A 140 -14.39 5.21 -5.25
N LYS A 141 -13.46 5.01 -6.17
CA LYS A 141 -13.78 4.79 -7.58
C LYS A 141 -14.65 3.56 -7.77
N ASN A 142 -14.33 2.48 -7.06
CA ASN A 142 -15.15 1.28 -7.09
C ASN A 142 -16.55 1.47 -6.48
N ALA A 143 -16.66 2.13 -5.34
CA ALA A 143 -17.96 2.40 -4.71
C ALA A 143 -18.89 3.14 -5.69
N ASN A 144 -18.34 4.03 -6.52
CA ASN A 144 -19.09 4.76 -7.55
C ASN A 144 -19.53 3.87 -8.72
N GLU A 145 -18.72 2.86 -9.12
CA GLU A 145 -19.05 1.99 -10.26
C GLU A 145 -20.02 0.85 -9.88
N THR A 146 -19.90 0.29 -8.70
CA THR A 146 -20.70 -0.88 -8.30
C THR A 146 -22.12 -0.52 -7.85
N LYS A 147 -22.47 0.78 -7.70
CA LYS A 147 -23.77 1.25 -7.14
C LYS A 147 -24.16 0.51 -5.84
N SER A 148 -23.28 -0.26 -5.31
CA SER A 148 -23.44 -1.02 -4.08
C SER A 148 -23.18 -0.05 -2.94
N GLY A 149 -24.21 0.34 -2.22
CA GLY A 149 -24.19 1.32 -1.13
C GLY A 149 -23.38 0.95 0.11
N ALA A 150 -22.39 0.10 0.00
CA ALA A 150 -21.33 -0.09 0.96
C ALA A 150 -20.26 0.99 0.75
N GLY A 151 -20.66 2.27 0.82
CA GLY A 151 -19.74 3.37 0.88
C GLY A 151 -18.90 3.25 2.14
N GLN A 152 -17.68 2.78 2.01
CA GLN A 152 -16.68 3.07 3.01
C GLN A 152 -16.49 4.58 2.94
N TYR A 153 -17.02 5.28 3.93
CA TYR A 153 -16.87 6.72 4.02
C TYR A 153 -15.49 7.00 4.58
N PHE A 154 -14.61 7.51 3.72
CA PHE A 154 -13.32 8.04 4.16
C PHE A 154 -13.49 9.46 4.64
N THR A 155 -12.87 9.80 5.75
CA THR A 155 -12.81 11.17 6.20
C THR A 155 -11.87 11.95 5.27
N PRO A 156 -12.31 13.05 4.64
CA PRO A 156 -11.45 13.82 3.74
C PRO A 156 -10.17 14.30 4.44
N ARG A 157 -9.01 14.15 3.79
CA ARG A 157 -7.71 14.52 4.36
C ARG A 157 -7.64 15.96 4.90
N PRO A 158 -8.15 16.99 4.20
CA PRO A 158 -8.14 18.34 4.76
C PRO A 158 -8.92 18.48 6.08
N LEU A 159 -9.96 17.63 6.29
CA LEU A 159 -10.70 17.61 7.54
C LEU A 159 -9.86 16.94 8.64
N ILE A 160 -9.20 15.83 8.36
CA ILE A 160 -8.28 15.13 9.29
C ILE A 160 -7.18 16.11 9.74
N GLU A 161 -6.48 16.74 8.79
CA GLU A 161 -5.47 17.77 9.08
C GLU A 161 -6.00 18.86 10.02
N THR A 162 -7.19 19.40 9.71
CA THR A 162 -7.80 20.46 10.53
C THR A 162 -8.06 19.97 11.95
N MET A 163 -8.60 18.77 12.09
CA MET A 163 -8.91 18.18 13.40
C MET A 163 -7.64 17.92 14.21
N VAL A 164 -6.60 17.37 13.59
CA VAL A 164 -5.31 17.12 14.26
C VAL A 164 -4.65 18.43 14.70
N ARG A 165 -4.65 19.47 13.84
CA ARG A 165 -4.14 20.80 14.19
C ARG A 165 -4.91 21.49 15.33
N LEU A 166 -6.19 21.19 15.47
CA LEU A 166 -7.00 21.70 16.59
C LEU A 166 -6.70 20.94 17.88
N LEU A 167 -6.51 19.62 17.81
CA LEU A 167 -6.22 18.76 18.97
C LEU A 167 -4.79 18.95 19.49
N LYS A 168 -3.83 19.27 18.60
CA LYS A 168 -2.41 19.51 18.91
C LYS A 168 -1.79 18.37 19.73
N PRO A 169 -1.79 17.13 19.21
CA PRO A 169 -1.19 16.01 19.92
C PRO A 169 0.28 16.28 20.22
N GLN A 170 0.73 15.84 21.40
CA GLN A 170 2.08 16.07 21.90
C GLN A 170 2.92 14.79 21.83
N PRO A 171 4.26 14.91 21.75
CA PRO A 171 5.16 13.76 21.90
C PRO A 171 4.84 12.96 23.18
N ARG A 172 4.96 11.64 23.12
CA ARG A 172 4.65 10.68 24.21
C ARG A 172 3.19 10.59 24.65
N GLU A 173 2.27 11.25 23.97
CA GLU A 173 0.84 10.99 24.17
C GLU A 173 0.44 9.66 23.49
N ILE A 174 -0.47 8.93 24.10
CA ILE A 174 -1.05 7.74 23.52
C ILE A 174 -2.25 8.15 22.66
N ILE A 175 -2.11 7.98 21.37
CA ILE A 175 -3.16 8.27 20.40
C ILE A 175 -3.81 6.95 19.97
N GLN A 176 -5.13 6.87 20.10
CA GLN A 176 -5.90 5.69 19.75
C GLN A 176 -7.06 6.05 18.81
N ASP A 177 -7.16 5.31 17.72
CA ASP A 177 -8.28 5.38 16.79
C ASP A 177 -8.99 4.01 16.73
N PRO A 178 -10.16 3.87 17.38
CA PRO A 178 -10.89 2.59 17.43
C PRO A 178 -11.55 2.20 16.11
N ALA A 179 -11.56 3.10 15.12
CA ALA A 179 -12.15 2.88 13.79
C ALA A 179 -11.19 3.34 12.69
N ALA A 180 -9.91 3.00 12.83
CA ALA A 180 -8.78 3.57 12.11
C ALA A 180 -8.89 3.55 10.58
N GLY A 181 -9.64 2.61 9.99
CA GLY A 181 -9.72 2.48 8.53
C GLY A 181 -8.33 2.35 7.91
N THR A 182 -7.93 3.35 7.12
CA THR A 182 -6.58 3.48 6.53
C THR A 182 -5.57 4.17 7.45
N ALA A 183 -5.90 4.34 8.71
CA ALA A 183 -5.10 5.01 9.73
C ALA A 183 -4.80 6.51 9.46
N GLY A 184 -5.63 7.18 8.68
CA GLY A 184 -5.41 8.58 8.29
C GLY A 184 -5.23 9.53 9.46
N PHE A 185 -6.01 9.39 10.53
CA PHE A 185 -5.86 10.21 11.74
C PHE A 185 -4.54 9.93 12.47
N LEU A 186 -4.13 8.66 12.57
CA LEU A 186 -2.88 8.29 13.24
C LEU A 186 -1.67 8.78 12.45
N ILE A 187 -1.68 8.65 11.14
CA ILE A 187 -0.62 9.13 10.24
C ILE A 187 -0.47 10.65 10.34
N GLU A 188 -1.59 11.38 10.30
CA GLU A 188 -1.55 12.85 10.37
C GLU A 188 -1.14 13.34 11.78
N ALA A 189 -1.54 12.65 12.84
CA ALA A 189 -1.08 12.94 14.19
C ALA A 189 0.44 12.73 14.32
N ASP A 190 0.98 11.63 13.79
CA ASP A 190 2.43 11.38 13.75
C ASP A 190 3.18 12.48 12.98
N LYS A 191 2.69 12.87 11.79
CA LYS A 191 3.25 13.99 11.02
C LYS A 191 3.23 15.29 11.81
N TYR A 192 2.12 15.60 12.45
CA TYR A 192 1.97 16.80 13.24
C TYR A 192 2.99 16.83 14.38
N ILE A 193 3.12 15.77 15.16
CA ILE A 193 4.09 15.65 16.26
C ILE A 193 5.50 15.83 15.71
N LYS A 194 5.88 15.13 14.66
CA LYS A 194 7.19 15.24 14.02
C LYS A 194 7.50 16.66 13.52
N SER A 195 6.48 17.39 13.09
CA SER A 195 6.65 18.79 12.65
C SER A 195 6.90 19.77 13.79
N GLN A 196 6.58 19.40 15.03
CA GLN A 196 6.71 20.26 16.22
C GLN A 196 8.00 20.02 17.00
N THR A 197 8.70 18.92 16.77
CA THR A 197 9.93 18.57 17.47
C THR A 197 11.06 18.25 16.48
N ASN A 198 12.27 18.71 16.86
CA ASN A 198 13.50 18.34 16.17
C ASN A 198 14.32 17.32 17.00
N ASP A 199 13.80 16.87 18.13
CA ASP A 199 14.46 15.93 19.03
C ASP A 199 14.02 14.51 18.69
N SER A 200 14.99 13.66 18.29
CA SER A 200 14.75 12.26 17.99
C SER A 200 14.27 11.46 19.20
N ASP A 201 14.67 11.86 20.41
CA ASP A 201 14.31 11.17 21.66
C ASP A 201 12.85 11.41 22.07
N ASP A 202 12.19 12.39 21.48
CA ASP A 202 10.76 12.65 21.68
C ASP A 202 9.85 11.90 20.70
N LEU A 203 10.44 11.19 19.74
CA LEU A 203 9.71 10.50 18.67
C LEU A 203 9.61 8.97 18.84
N ASP A 204 10.22 8.40 19.91
CA ASP A 204 10.18 6.98 20.28
C ASP A 204 9.04 6.61 21.26
#